data_ce3dd41d2ab279faa871e28d1e2b1733
#
_entry.id   ce3dd41d2ab279faa871e28d1e2b1733
#
_cell.length_a   1.000
_cell.length_b   1.000
_cell.length_c   1.000
_cell.angle_alpha   90.00
_cell.angle_beta   90.00
_cell.angle_gamma   90.00
#
_symmetry.space_group_name_H-M   'P 1'
#
loop_
_entity.id
_entity.type
_entity.pdbx_description
1 polymer ?
#
loop_
_entity_poly.entity_id
_entity_poly.type
_entity_poly.pdbx_seq_one_letter_code
_entity_poly.pdbx_strand_id
1 'polypeptide(L)'
;MHLGGLDMALTKYKIGDLITTVDERNTIGIRDFYGININKEFMPTVANTEGLDERKYKVVRKNRFVYSGMQTGRDECIRISMYTKDKPILVSPAYVTFEVTALSTVLPLYFFMRFLTKEKDRYGAFCSDGSIRSNLDWEVFCDMNIELPSIEIQQKYVDVYNAMLANQQSYEHGLDDLKLTCDAYIEELRRKTPCEKIGKYLSECNERNNVGLTVNNVRGIATSKEFIDTKANMDGVSLSNYKMIHPNEIAYISDTSRRGDKISLAMNSSDEMYLVSSISTVFRTNKEHLLPEYLFLFYSRTEFDRYARFNSWGSARETFNWNDMCDVKIPIPDITIQKSIAEMYTVYNKRKKINEQLKAQIKNICPILIKGSLEEN
;
A
#
# COMPACT_ATOMS: atom_id res chain seq x y z
N MET A 1 17.27 54.25 -3.91
CA MET A 1 17.49 53.03 -4.69
C MET A 1 16.22 52.18 -4.53
N HIS A 2 15.33 52.23 -5.52
CA HIS A 2 14.19 51.32 -5.62
C HIS A 2 14.75 49.97 -6.02
N LEU A 3 14.73 49.00 -5.09
CA LEU A 3 14.84 47.60 -5.44
C LEU A 3 13.56 47.26 -6.19
N GLY A 4 13.67 47.13 -7.52
CA GLY A 4 12.60 46.61 -8.36
C GLY A 4 12.27 45.17 -7.90
N GLY A 5 11.18 45.04 -7.17
CA GLY A 5 10.52 43.74 -7.02
C GLY A 5 10.11 43.30 -8.43
N LEU A 6 10.72 42.26 -8.93
CA LEU A 6 10.18 41.50 -10.06
C LEU A 6 8.79 40.99 -9.61
N ASP A 7 7.77 41.64 -10.12
CA ASP A 7 6.39 41.20 -10.04
C ASP A 7 6.32 39.88 -10.82
N MET A 8 6.59 38.74 -10.15
CA MET A 8 6.61 37.43 -10.78
C MET A 8 5.18 36.88 -10.85
N ALA A 9 4.37 37.55 -11.68
CA ALA A 9 2.99 37.19 -11.93
C ALA A 9 2.89 35.76 -12.49
N LEU A 10 1.93 34.99 -11.97
CA LEU A 10 1.53 33.71 -12.54
C LEU A 10 1.24 33.86 -14.04
N THR A 11 1.83 32.99 -14.85
CA THR A 11 1.58 33.00 -16.30
C THR A 11 0.66 31.84 -16.65
N LYS A 12 -0.37 32.15 -17.44
CA LYS A 12 -1.37 31.19 -17.89
C LYS A 12 -1.01 30.65 -19.26
N TYR A 13 -1.00 29.33 -19.40
CA TYR A 13 -0.70 28.62 -20.64
C TYR A 13 -1.82 27.64 -20.96
N LYS A 14 -2.01 27.30 -22.25
CA LYS A 14 -2.73 26.10 -22.64
C LYS A 14 -1.82 24.88 -22.43
N ILE A 15 -2.39 23.76 -22.00
CA ILE A 15 -1.61 22.52 -21.83
C ILE A 15 -0.96 22.09 -23.14
N GLY A 16 -1.70 22.19 -24.26
CA GLY A 16 -1.19 21.85 -25.59
C GLY A 16 0.05 22.61 -26.03
N ASP A 17 0.25 23.84 -25.52
CA ASP A 17 1.44 24.67 -25.85
C ASP A 17 2.70 24.18 -25.15
N LEU A 18 2.56 23.32 -24.11
CA LEU A 18 3.66 22.86 -23.24
C LEU A 18 4.13 21.45 -23.58
N ILE A 19 3.36 20.70 -24.37
CA ILE A 19 3.55 19.27 -24.56
C ILE A 19 3.56 18.90 -26.05
N THR A 20 4.16 17.74 -26.34
CA THR A 20 4.13 17.15 -27.69
C THR A 20 3.80 15.66 -27.60
N THR A 21 2.89 15.19 -28.44
CA THR A 21 2.55 13.78 -28.52
C THR A 21 3.70 12.95 -29.08
N VAL A 22 3.90 11.75 -28.55
CA VAL A 22 4.91 10.79 -28.98
C VAL A 22 4.25 9.45 -29.26
N ASP A 23 4.36 8.93 -30.48
CA ASP A 23 3.82 7.61 -30.88
C ASP A 23 4.94 6.63 -31.23
N GLU A 24 5.81 6.36 -30.26
CA GLU A 24 6.90 5.39 -30.40
C GLU A 24 6.36 3.96 -30.28
N ARG A 25 6.43 3.20 -31.38
CA ARG A 25 5.98 1.81 -31.41
C ARG A 25 7.10 0.85 -30.99
N ASN A 26 6.71 -0.30 -30.43
CA ASN A 26 7.65 -1.29 -29.93
C ASN A 26 8.36 -2.02 -31.09
N THR A 27 9.55 -1.60 -31.41
CA THR A 27 10.44 -2.23 -32.40
C THR A 27 11.62 -2.97 -31.75
N ILE A 28 11.71 -2.93 -30.42
CA ILE A 28 12.88 -3.44 -29.65
C ILE A 28 12.53 -4.64 -28.76
N GLY A 29 11.32 -5.21 -28.91
CA GLY A 29 10.94 -6.47 -28.25
C GLY A 29 10.66 -6.34 -26.74
N ILE A 30 10.20 -5.19 -26.26
CA ILE A 30 9.74 -5.03 -24.88
C ILE A 30 8.48 -5.88 -24.68
N ARG A 31 8.36 -6.53 -23.49
CA ARG A 31 7.20 -7.34 -23.09
C ARG A 31 6.59 -6.94 -21.76
N ASP A 32 7.02 -5.84 -21.17
CA ASP A 32 6.50 -5.33 -19.92
C ASP A 32 5.27 -4.45 -20.19
N PHE A 33 4.06 -5.05 -20.12
CA PHE A 33 2.80 -4.37 -20.39
C PHE A 33 2.23 -3.72 -19.13
N TYR A 34 1.88 -2.44 -19.24
CA TYR A 34 1.35 -1.63 -18.16
C TYR A 34 0.10 -0.85 -18.59
N GLY A 35 -0.70 -0.49 -17.60
CA GLY A 35 -1.75 0.51 -17.70
C GLY A 35 -1.57 1.57 -16.63
N ILE A 36 -2.48 2.55 -16.59
CA ILE A 36 -2.55 3.55 -15.53
C ILE A 36 -3.88 3.41 -14.78
N ASN A 37 -3.82 3.54 -13.45
CA ASN A 37 -4.99 3.48 -12.58
C ASN A 37 -5.53 4.89 -12.24
N ILE A 38 -6.64 4.94 -11.49
CA ILE A 38 -7.26 6.19 -11.01
C ILE A 38 -6.38 6.94 -9.99
N ASN A 39 -5.41 6.26 -9.36
CA ASN A 39 -4.41 6.90 -8.48
C ASN A 39 -3.26 7.53 -9.28
N LYS A 40 -3.34 7.54 -10.62
CA LYS A 40 -2.31 8.08 -11.53
C LYS A 40 -0.97 7.34 -11.45
N GLU A 41 -1.02 6.03 -11.18
CA GLU A 41 0.14 5.15 -11.07
C GLU A 41 0.16 4.14 -12.21
N PHE A 42 1.37 3.78 -12.66
CA PHE A 42 1.55 2.65 -13.57
C PHE A 42 1.38 1.33 -12.83
N MET A 43 0.58 0.43 -13.39
CA MET A 43 0.37 -0.91 -12.88
C MET A 43 0.56 -1.95 -13.99
N PRO A 44 1.16 -3.12 -13.70
CA PRO A 44 1.22 -4.21 -14.67
C PRO A 44 -0.19 -4.54 -15.17
N THR A 45 -0.31 -4.83 -16.46
CA THR A 45 -1.63 -5.23 -17.00
C THR A 45 -2.08 -6.57 -16.41
N VAL A 46 -3.36 -6.65 -16.07
CA VAL A 46 -4.01 -7.90 -15.64
C VAL A 46 -4.66 -8.65 -16.81
N ALA A 47 -4.66 -8.04 -18.01
CA ALA A 47 -5.20 -8.67 -19.22
C ALA A 47 -4.28 -9.81 -19.68
N ASN A 48 -4.89 -10.84 -20.30
CA ASN A 48 -4.10 -11.87 -20.98
C ASN A 48 -3.31 -11.24 -22.12
N THR A 49 -1.99 -11.41 -22.11
CA THR A 49 -1.05 -10.89 -23.10
C THR A 49 -0.58 -11.94 -24.11
N GLU A 50 -1.03 -13.20 -23.97
CA GLU A 50 -0.71 -14.26 -24.95
C GLU A 50 -1.32 -13.95 -26.33
N GLY A 51 -0.50 -14.04 -27.36
CA GLY A 51 -0.93 -13.80 -28.75
C GLY A 51 -1.11 -12.33 -29.13
N LEU A 52 -0.81 -11.37 -28.27
CA LEU A 52 -0.83 -9.95 -28.63
C LEU A 52 0.34 -9.60 -29.55
N ASP A 53 0.03 -8.80 -30.57
CA ASP A 53 1.08 -8.19 -31.41
C ASP A 53 1.69 -6.99 -30.66
N GLU A 54 2.78 -7.25 -29.94
CA GLU A 54 3.49 -6.26 -29.11
C GLU A 54 4.00 -5.04 -29.91
N ARG A 55 4.16 -5.17 -31.23
CA ARG A 55 4.61 -4.08 -32.11
C ARG A 55 3.57 -2.96 -32.25
N LYS A 56 2.30 -3.25 -31.95
CA LYS A 56 1.22 -2.25 -31.95
C LYS A 56 1.21 -1.39 -30.70
N TYR A 57 1.89 -1.82 -29.63
CA TYR A 57 1.94 -1.13 -28.36
C TYR A 57 2.92 0.05 -28.38
N LYS A 58 2.64 1.04 -27.56
CA LYS A 58 3.46 2.25 -27.45
C LYS A 58 4.51 2.09 -26.35
N VAL A 59 5.73 2.52 -26.65
CA VAL A 59 6.85 2.51 -25.70
C VAL A 59 6.74 3.74 -24.80
N VAL A 60 6.87 3.53 -23.50
CA VAL A 60 6.95 4.62 -22.50
C VAL A 60 8.33 4.62 -21.88
N ARG A 61 9.06 5.73 -22.02
CA ARG A 61 10.37 5.98 -21.46
C ARG A 61 10.29 6.95 -20.27
N LYS A 62 11.37 7.08 -19.54
CA LYS A 62 11.47 8.04 -18.43
C LYS A 62 11.06 9.46 -18.87
N ASN A 63 10.31 10.13 -18.01
CA ASN A 63 9.69 11.46 -18.19
C ASN A 63 8.58 11.53 -19.26
N ARG A 64 8.21 10.39 -19.89
CA ARG A 64 7.07 10.33 -20.79
C ARG A 64 5.78 10.15 -20.00
N PHE A 65 4.75 10.82 -20.46
CA PHE A 65 3.41 10.77 -19.89
C PHE A 65 2.52 9.80 -20.66
N VAL A 66 1.57 9.22 -19.93
CA VAL A 66 0.48 8.41 -20.48
C VAL A 66 -0.83 9.04 -20.02
N TYR A 67 -1.75 9.24 -20.94
CA TYR A 67 -3.06 9.83 -20.72
C TYR A 67 -4.17 8.94 -21.25
N SER A 68 -5.27 8.88 -20.51
CA SER A 68 -6.54 8.30 -20.96
C SER A 68 -7.68 9.22 -20.57
N GLY A 69 -8.41 9.71 -21.55
CA GLY A 69 -9.63 10.50 -21.32
C GLY A 69 -10.85 9.66 -20.95
N MET A 70 -10.76 8.33 -21.03
CA MET A 70 -11.91 7.43 -20.80
C MET A 70 -12.43 7.56 -19.37
N GLN A 71 -13.75 7.76 -19.25
CA GLN A 71 -14.47 7.78 -17.98
C GLN A 71 -14.02 8.88 -16.98
N THR A 72 -13.37 9.93 -17.46
CA THR A 72 -12.87 11.03 -16.60
C THR A 72 -14.01 11.69 -15.82
N GLY A 73 -15.14 11.98 -16.45
CA GLY A 73 -16.29 12.58 -15.77
C GLY A 73 -17.00 11.62 -14.80
N ARG A 74 -17.09 10.32 -15.15
CA ARG A 74 -17.71 9.32 -14.29
C ARG A 74 -16.89 9.03 -13.03
N ASP A 75 -15.57 8.93 -13.18
CA ASP A 75 -14.66 8.59 -12.10
C ASP A 75 -14.14 9.84 -11.37
N GLU A 76 -14.55 11.04 -11.84
CA GLU A 76 -14.08 12.35 -11.37
C GLU A 76 -12.55 12.42 -11.24
N CYS A 77 -11.85 11.86 -12.25
CA CYS A 77 -10.41 11.71 -12.22
C CYS A 77 -9.80 11.74 -13.62
N ILE A 78 -8.88 12.68 -13.87
CA ILE A 78 -8.04 12.69 -15.07
C ILE A 78 -7.02 11.55 -14.93
N ARG A 79 -7.12 10.54 -15.77
CA ARG A 79 -6.14 9.43 -15.81
C ARG A 79 -4.90 9.85 -16.58
N ILE A 80 -3.91 10.33 -15.85
CA ILE A 80 -2.61 10.75 -16.36
C ILE A 80 -1.53 10.21 -15.42
N SER A 81 -0.39 9.77 -15.97
CA SER A 81 0.77 9.38 -15.18
C SER A 81 2.07 9.72 -15.89
N MET A 82 3.10 10.06 -15.13
CA MET A 82 4.47 10.29 -15.62
C MET A 82 5.35 9.10 -15.26
N TYR A 83 6.04 8.54 -16.24
CA TYR A 83 6.93 7.41 -16.01
C TYR A 83 8.30 7.87 -15.51
N THR A 84 8.75 7.31 -14.39
CA THR A 84 9.96 7.78 -13.70
C THR A 84 11.13 6.79 -13.72
N LYS A 85 10.91 5.55 -14.22
CA LYS A 85 11.94 4.50 -14.20
C LYS A 85 12.76 4.50 -15.50
N ASP A 86 14.00 3.99 -15.42
CA ASP A 86 14.91 3.95 -16.58
C ASP A 86 14.55 2.82 -17.56
N LYS A 87 14.05 1.67 -17.08
CA LYS A 87 13.64 0.55 -17.93
C LYS A 87 12.32 0.88 -18.64
N PRO A 88 12.27 0.90 -19.99
CA PRO A 88 11.06 1.23 -20.73
C PRO A 88 9.98 0.15 -20.58
N ILE A 89 8.72 0.57 -20.72
CA ILE A 89 7.52 -0.29 -20.63
C ILE A 89 6.62 -0.09 -21.84
N LEU A 90 5.61 -0.95 -21.99
CA LEU A 90 4.58 -0.85 -23.03
C LEU A 90 3.23 -0.45 -22.43
N VAL A 91 2.52 0.40 -23.16
CA VAL A 91 1.11 0.71 -22.90
C VAL A 91 0.25 0.46 -24.14
N SER A 92 -1.05 0.23 -23.92
CA SER A 92 -2.01 0.01 -25.00
C SER A 92 -1.99 1.16 -26.04
N PRO A 93 -2.22 0.87 -27.33
CA PRO A 93 -2.39 1.89 -28.36
C PRO A 93 -3.50 2.91 -28.07
N ALA A 94 -4.48 2.53 -27.23
CA ALA A 94 -5.61 3.39 -26.85
C ALA A 94 -5.20 4.58 -25.96
N TYR A 95 -4.04 4.51 -25.32
CA TYR A 95 -3.50 5.64 -24.54
C TYR A 95 -2.87 6.69 -25.46
N VAL A 96 -3.00 7.95 -25.09
CA VAL A 96 -2.15 9.02 -25.63
C VAL A 96 -0.86 9.06 -24.84
N THR A 97 0.28 9.06 -25.55
CA THR A 97 1.61 9.24 -24.95
C THR A 97 2.19 10.57 -25.39
N PHE A 98 2.78 11.32 -24.48
CA PHE A 98 3.32 12.65 -24.75
C PHE A 98 4.50 12.99 -23.83
N GLU A 99 5.22 14.03 -24.18
CA GLU A 99 6.34 14.58 -23.39
C GLU A 99 6.13 16.09 -23.20
N VAL A 100 6.61 16.62 -22.09
CA VAL A 100 6.73 18.06 -21.87
C VAL A 100 7.92 18.54 -22.68
N THR A 101 7.68 19.46 -23.59
CA THR A 101 8.71 20.01 -24.51
C THR A 101 9.09 21.45 -24.20
N ALA A 102 8.22 22.22 -23.54
CA ALA A 102 8.48 23.58 -23.09
C ALA A 102 9.29 23.61 -21.78
N LEU A 103 10.48 23.01 -21.76
CA LEU A 103 11.28 22.79 -20.54
C LEU A 103 11.79 24.09 -19.90
N SER A 104 11.85 25.18 -20.63
CA SER A 104 12.16 26.53 -20.08
C SER A 104 10.97 27.15 -19.33
N THR A 105 9.77 26.58 -19.48
CA THR A 105 8.52 27.12 -18.94
C THR A 105 7.97 26.23 -17.82
N VAL A 106 8.09 24.89 -17.97
CA VAL A 106 7.55 23.95 -17.00
C VAL A 106 8.43 22.71 -16.83
N LEU A 107 8.69 22.35 -15.58
CA LEU A 107 9.36 21.09 -15.24
C LEU A 107 8.39 19.92 -15.39
N PRO A 108 8.78 18.77 -16.00
CA PRO A 108 7.89 17.63 -16.20
C PRO A 108 7.25 17.14 -14.89
N LEU A 109 8.01 17.05 -13.81
CA LEU A 109 7.47 16.62 -12.51
C LEU A 109 6.51 17.65 -11.92
N TYR A 110 6.81 18.96 -12.03
CA TYR A 110 5.88 20.01 -11.60
C TYR A 110 4.58 19.97 -12.40
N PHE A 111 4.66 19.77 -13.71
CA PHE A 111 3.49 19.56 -14.55
C PHE A 111 2.65 18.38 -14.05
N PHE A 112 3.27 17.24 -13.74
CA PHE A 112 2.57 16.09 -13.15
C PHE A 112 1.91 16.41 -11.81
N MET A 113 2.62 17.09 -10.90
CA MET A 113 2.09 17.47 -9.59
C MET A 113 0.81 18.30 -9.68
N ARG A 114 0.65 19.14 -10.72
CA ARG A 114 -0.60 19.90 -10.98
C ARG A 114 -1.82 18.98 -11.13
N PHE A 115 -1.63 17.78 -11.67
CA PHE A 115 -2.70 16.78 -11.85
C PHE A 115 -2.91 15.89 -10.62
N LEU A 116 -2.08 15.97 -9.60
CA LEU A 116 -2.28 15.26 -8.34
C LEU A 116 -3.23 16.02 -7.38
N THR A 117 -3.96 17.00 -7.87
CA THR A 117 -4.91 17.82 -7.10
C THR A 117 -6.35 17.48 -7.47
N LYS A 118 -7.23 17.40 -6.47
CA LYS A 118 -8.68 17.18 -6.68
C LYS A 118 -9.33 18.29 -7.51
N GLU A 119 -8.78 19.50 -7.46
CA GLU A 119 -9.26 20.63 -8.24
C GLU A 119 -9.14 20.38 -9.74
N LYS A 120 -7.97 19.90 -10.19
CA LYS A 120 -7.77 19.54 -11.61
C LYS A 120 -8.63 18.35 -12.03
N ASP A 121 -8.83 17.39 -11.16
CA ASP A 121 -9.72 16.25 -11.43
C ASP A 121 -11.17 16.70 -11.63
N ARG A 122 -11.69 17.57 -10.74
CA ARG A 122 -13.03 18.16 -10.91
C ARG A 122 -13.16 19.00 -12.17
N TYR A 123 -12.12 19.77 -12.50
CA TYR A 123 -12.13 20.56 -13.73
C TYR A 123 -12.13 19.65 -14.98
N GLY A 124 -11.36 18.57 -14.98
CA GLY A 124 -11.39 17.57 -16.05
C GLY A 124 -12.75 16.88 -16.18
N ALA A 125 -13.40 16.54 -15.06
CA ALA A 125 -14.73 15.97 -15.07
C ALA A 125 -15.76 16.98 -15.63
N PHE A 126 -15.67 18.24 -15.30
CA PHE A 126 -16.52 19.30 -15.83
C PHE A 126 -16.34 19.48 -17.35
N CYS A 127 -15.11 19.33 -17.87
CA CYS A 127 -14.80 19.46 -19.30
C CYS A 127 -15.10 18.17 -20.10
N SER A 128 -15.49 17.08 -19.43
CA SER A 128 -15.81 15.80 -20.09
C SER A 128 -17.12 15.89 -20.87
N ASP A 129 -17.23 15.04 -21.91
CA ASP A 129 -18.44 14.97 -22.71
C ASP A 129 -19.66 14.48 -21.90
N GLY A 130 -20.86 14.78 -22.37
CA GLY A 130 -22.13 14.34 -21.75
C GLY A 130 -22.52 12.90 -22.07
N SER A 131 -21.63 12.08 -22.64
CA SER A 131 -21.92 10.69 -22.98
C SER A 131 -21.98 9.78 -21.75
N ILE A 132 -22.53 8.56 -21.90
CA ILE A 132 -22.56 7.54 -20.83
C ILE A 132 -21.15 7.21 -20.32
N ARG A 133 -20.14 7.32 -21.16
CA ARG A 133 -18.73 7.08 -20.80
C ARG A 133 -18.05 8.29 -20.16
N SER A 134 -18.59 9.47 -20.42
CA SER A 134 -18.09 10.75 -19.89
C SER A 134 -16.57 10.92 -20.07
N ASN A 135 -16.16 10.99 -21.36
CA ASN A 135 -14.75 11.05 -21.71
C ASN A 135 -14.26 12.51 -21.76
N LEU A 136 -13.00 12.71 -21.41
CA LEU A 136 -12.28 13.96 -21.64
C LEU A 136 -11.42 13.80 -22.89
N ASP A 137 -11.85 14.40 -24.01
CA ASP A 137 -11.14 14.29 -25.27
C ASP A 137 -9.76 14.96 -25.21
N TRP A 138 -8.82 14.45 -26.00
CA TRP A 138 -7.44 14.92 -26.02
C TRP A 138 -7.32 16.41 -26.40
N GLU A 139 -8.10 16.85 -27.37
CA GLU A 139 -8.11 18.24 -27.80
C GLU A 139 -8.64 19.16 -26.70
N VAL A 140 -9.70 18.74 -26.01
CA VAL A 140 -10.24 19.47 -24.84
C VAL A 140 -9.23 19.51 -23.70
N PHE A 141 -8.52 18.41 -23.45
CA PHE A 141 -7.43 18.37 -22.47
C PHE A 141 -6.31 19.36 -22.84
N CYS A 142 -5.89 19.42 -24.11
CA CYS A 142 -4.88 20.36 -24.59
C CYS A 142 -5.31 21.83 -24.48
N ASP A 143 -6.61 22.10 -24.62
CA ASP A 143 -7.17 23.46 -24.49
C ASP A 143 -7.35 23.92 -23.03
N MET A 144 -7.24 23.00 -22.06
CA MET A 144 -7.31 23.37 -20.63
C MET A 144 -6.17 24.31 -20.25
N ASN A 145 -6.49 25.27 -19.40
CA ASN A 145 -5.50 26.21 -18.91
C ASN A 145 -4.77 25.68 -17.66
N ILE A 146 -3.48 26.02 -17.58
CA ILE A 146 -2.63 25.80 -16.42
C ILE A 146 -1.87 27.09 -16.08
N GLU A 147 -1.89 27.46 -14.81
CA GLU A 147 -1.14 28.62 -14.30
C GLU A 147 0.17 28.08 -13.72
N LEU A 148 1.27 28.73 -14.07
CA LEU A 148 2.63 28.32 -13.70
C LEU A 148 3.38 29.50 -13.06
N PRO A 149 4.05 29.27 -11.93
CA PRO A 149 5.03 30.19 -11.38
C PRO A 149 6.35 30.09 -12.18
N SER A 150 7.35 30.93 -11.84
CA SER A 150 8.66 30.84 -12.44
C SER A 150 9.30 29.45 -12.26
N ILE A 151 10.26 29.14 -13.14
CA ILE A 151 10.97 27.84 -13.11
C ILE A 151 11.72 27.63 -11.78
N GLU A 152 12.23 28.68 -11.18
CA GLU A 152 12.93 28.64 -9.89
C GLU A 152 11.99 28.23 -8.75
N ILE A 153 10.76 28.78 -8.74
CA ILE A 153 9.74 28.40 -7.77
C ILE A 153 9.32 26.95 -8.01
N GLN A 154 9.08 26.57 -9.27
CA GLN A 154 8.74 25.16 -9.59
C GLN A 154 9.83 24.21 -9.08
N GLN A 155 11.11 24.51 -9.31
CA GLN A 155 12.24 23.69 -8.89
C GLN A 155 12.27 23.51 -7.37
N LYS A 156 12.08 24.59 -6.60
CA LYS A 156 12.01 24.53 -5.14
C LYS A 156 10.97 23.52 -4.64
N TYR A 157 9.77 23.53 -5.20
CA TYR A 157 8.69 22.62 -4.78
C TYR A 157 8.87 21.19 -5.30
N VAL A 158 9.46 21.02 -6.48
CA VAL A 158 9.89 19.72 -7.01
C VAL A 158 10.95 19.09 -6.12
N ASP A 159 11.92 19.86 -5.64
CA ASP A 159 12.98 19.36 -4.76
C ASP A 159 12.43 18.89 -3.42
N VAL A 160 11.47 19.60 -2.83
CA VAL A 160 10.76 19.17 -1.61
C VAL A 160 10.04 17.85 -1.86
N TYR A 161 9.30 17.74 -2.96
CA TYR A 161 8.56 16.51 -3.30
C TYR A 161 9.51 15.34 -3.54
N ASN A 162 10.59 15.53 -4.28
CA ASN A 162 11.61 14.51 -4.50
C ASN A 162 12.30 14.07 -3.21
N ALA A 163 12.60 15.00 -2.30
CA ALA A 163 13.18 14.65 -0.99
C ALA A 163 12.24 13.78 -0.17
N MET A 164 10.93 14.04 -0.20
CA MET A 164 9.93 13.20 0.47
C MET A 164 9.84 11.80 -0.15
N LEU A 165 9.86 11.69 -1.49
CA LEU A 165 9.88 10.41 -2.19
C LEU A 165 11.14 9.61 -1.87
N ALA A 166 12.31 10.24 -1.91
CA ALA A 166 13.58 9.58 -1.59
C ALA A 166 13.62 9.06 -0.14
N ASN A 167 13.10 9.86 0.81
CA ASN A 167 12.98 9.45 2.20
C ASN A 167 12.07 8.21 2.34
N GLN A 168 10.90 8.22 1.71
CA GLN A 168 9.97 7.08 1.74
C GLN A 168 10.60 5.82 1.12
N GLN A 169 11.29 5.95 -0.02
CA GLN A 169 11.98 4.83 -0.67
C GLN A 169 13.09 4.25 0.21
N SER A 170 13.84 5.10 0.90
CA SER A 170 14.87 4.65 1.86
C SER A 170 14.26 3.83 3.01
N TYR A 171 13.09 4.25 3.52
CA TYR A 171 12.36 3.46 4.51
C TYR A 171 11.89 2.12 3.97
N GLU A 172 11.40 2.09 2.73
CA GLU A 172 10.91 0.87 2.07
C GLU A 172 12.03 -0.15 1.86
N HIS A 173 13.18 0.26 1.31
CA HIS A 173 14.34 -0.61 1.16
C HIS A 173 14.83 -1.14 2.51
N GLY A 174 14.91 -0.30 3.54
CA GLY A 174 15.29 -0.74 4.88
C GLY A 174 14.31 -1.74 5.52
N LEU A 175 13.04 -1.74 5.10
CA LEU A 175 12.08 -2.77 5.52
C LEU A 175 12.35 -4.13 4.86
N ASP A 176 12.68 -4.15 3.58
CA ASP A 176 13.01 -5.38 2.86
C ASP A 176 14.26 -6.03 3.45
N ASP A 177 15.28 -5.24 3.74
CA ASP A 177 16.53 -5.70 4.38
C ASP A 177 16.29 -6.26 5.79
N LEU A 178 15.48 -5.60 6.60
CA LEU A 178 15.10 -6.08 7.94
C LEU A 178 14.33 -7.39 7.88
N LYS A 179 13.38 -7.50 6.95
CA LYS A 179 12.62 -8.73 6.75
C LYS A 179 13.53 -9.88 6.34
N LEU A 180 14.40 -9.67 5.37
CA LEU A 180 15.35 -10.67 4.90
C LEU A 180 16.27 -11.13 6.05
N THR A 181 16.75 -10.20 6.88
CA THR A 181 17.59 -10.48 8.05
C THR A 181 16.83 -11.33 9.07
N CYS A 182 15.58 -10.98 9.39
CA CYS A 182 14.75 -11.77 10.30
C CYS A 182 14.51 -13.18 9.76
N ASP A 183 14.17 -13.31 8.48
CA ASP A 183 13.91 -14.61 7.86
C ASP A 183 15.17 -15.49 7.85
N ALA A 184 16.34 -14.93 7.50
CA ALA A 184 17.61 -15.65 7.52
C ALA A 184 17.99 -16.13 8.92
N TYR A 185 17.77 -15.29 9.94
CA TYR A 185 18.08 -15.63 11.33
C TYR A 185 17.19 -16.77 11.85
N ILE A 186 15.92 -16.76 11.50
CA ILE A 186 14.99 -17.85 11.84
C ILE A 186 15.40 -19.16 11.17
N GLU A 187 15.79 -19.14 9.90
CA GLU A 187 16.25 -20.35 9.21
C GLU A 187 17.55 -20.89 9.81
N GLU A 188 18.45 -20.02 10.23
CA GLU A 188 19.65 -20.42 10.96
C GLU A 188 19.32 -21.08 12.29
N LEU A 189 18.39 -20.51 13.06
CA LEU A 189 17.91 -21.10 14.32
C LEU A 189 17.29 -22.48 14.10
N ARG A 190 16.48 -22.66 13.06
CA ARG A 190 15.88 -23.98 12.72
C ARG A 190 16.89 -25.05 12.39
N ARG A 191 18.07 -24.66 11.88
CA ARG A 191 19.19 -25.59 11.61
C ARG A 191 19.97 -25.95 12.86
N LYS A 192 20.12 -25.00 13.80
CA LYS A 192 20.98 -25.14 14.99
C LYS A 192 20.24 -25.60 16.24
N THR A 193 18.92 -25.34 16.33
CA THR A 193 18.10 -25.63 17.51
C THR A 193 17.03 -26.64 17.17
N PRO A 194 16.86 -27.74 17.93
CA PRO A 194 15.75 -28.67 17.73
C PRO A 194 14.40 -27.95 17.80
N CYS A 195 13.52 -28.30 16.84
CA CYS A 195 12.15 -27.77 16.85
C CYS A 195 11.28 -28.60 17.79
N GLU A 196 10.56 -27.95 18.69
CA GLU A 196 9.65 -28.56 19.65
C GLU A 196 8.19 -28.14 19.37
N LYS A 197 7.24 -29.03 19.74
CA LYS A 197 5.83 -28.68 19.74
C LYS A 197 5.55 -27.56 20.73
N ILE A 198 4.82 -26.53 20.29
CA ILE A 198 4.56 -25.33 21.10
C ILE A 198 3.43 -25.53 22.11
N GLY A 199 2.58 -26.53 21.97
CA GLY A 199 1.38 -26.73 22.77
C GLY A 199 1.63 -26.69 24.30
N LYS A 200 2.77 -27.24 24.77
CA LYS A 200 3.14 -27.20 26.19
C LYS A 200 3.43 -25.78 26.73
N TYR A 201 3.64 -24.81 25.85
CA TYR A 201 3.89 -23.41 26.17
C TYR A 201 2.69 -22.51 25.96
N LEU A 202 1.57 -23.06 25.46
CA LEU A 202 0.35 -22.33 25.16
C LEU A 202 -0.77 -22.63 26.16
N SER A 203 -1.61 -21.64 26.41
CA SER A 203 -2.85 -21.81 27.18
C SER A 203 -3.99 -21.11 26.46
N GLU A 204 -5.06 -21.83 26.16
CA GLU A 204 -6.28 -21.25 25.58
C GLU A 204 -6.97 -20.34 26.61
N CYS A 205 -7.44 -19.18 26.15
CA CYS A 205 -8.15 -18.17 26.92
C CYS A 205 -9.61 -18.10 26.45
N ASN A 206 -10.56 -18.27 27.37
CA ASN A 206 -12.00 -18.27 27.10
C ASN A 206 -12.74 -17.19 27.92
N GLU A 207 -12.03 -16.16 28.35
CA GLU A 207 -12.61 -15.07 29.11
C GLU A 207 -13.59 -14.28 28.26
N ARG A 208 -14.80 -14.05 28.82
CA ARG A 208 -15.87 -13.33 28.15
C ARG A 208 -15.93 -11.89 28.63
N ASN A 209 -16.60 -11.02 27.86
CA ASN A 209 -16.78 -9.63 28.24
C ASN A 209 -17.60 -9.49 29.55
N ASN A 210 -16.94 -9.55 30.65
CA ASN A 210 -17.47 -9.39 32.01
C ASN A 210 -17.16 -8.03 32.65
N VAL A 211 -16.34 -7.19 31.97
CA VAL A 211 -15.89 -5.87 32.42
C VAL A 211 -16.59 -4.70 31.70
N GLY A 212 -17.56 -5.00 30.83
CA GLY A 212 -18.37 -3.97 30.17
C GLY A 212 -17.66 -3.24 29.02
N LEU A 213 -16.71 -3.90 28.32
CA LEU A 213 -16.15 -3.33 27.11
C LEU A 213 -17.23 -3.11 26.05
N THR A 214 -17.07 -2.05 25.27
CA THR A 214 -18.07 -1.55 24.31
C THR A 214 -17.72 -1.94 22.86
N VAL A 215 -18.57 -1.53 21.91
CA VAL A 215 -18.34 -1.72 20.47
C VAL A 215 -16.99 -1.12 20.01
N ASN A 216 -16.53 -0.06 20.65
CA ASN A 216 -15.23 0.56 20.34
C ASN A 216 -14.03 -0.37 20.58
N ASN A 217 -14.19 -1.38 21.42
CA ASN A 217 -13.17 -2.38 21.69
C ASN A 217 -13.25 -3.59 20.74
N VAL A 218 -14.30 -3.72 19.93
CA VAL A 218 -14.48 -4.85 19.04
C VAL A 218 -13.51 -4.78 17.86
N ARG A 219 -12.79 -5.88 17.63
CA ARG A 219 -11.82 -6.01 16.53
C ARG A 219 -12.13 -7.23 15.66
N GLY A 220 -11.92 -7.03 14.36
CA GLY A 220 -11.79 -8.13 13.41
C GLY A 220 -10.35 -8.65 13.39
N ILE A 221 -10.16 -9.89 12.93
CA ILE A 221 -8.84 -10.50 12.74
C ILE A 221 -8.59 -10.64 11.24
N ALA A 222 -7.60 -9.91 10.73
CA ALA A 222 -7.29 -9.90 9.30
C ALA A 222 -6.26 -10.97 8.90
N THR A 223 -6.24 -11.32 7.62
CA THR A 223 -5.18 -12.16 7.03
C THR A 223 -3.84 -11.44 6.90
N SER A 224 -3.83 -10.11 7.06
CA SER A 224 -2.61 -9.30 7.19
C SER A 224 -1.91 -9.46 8.55
N LYS A 225 -2.44 -10.32 9.44
CA LYS A 225 -1.93 -10.58 10.79
C LYS A 225 -2.07 -9.39 11.75
N GLU A 226 -3.16 -8.66 11.60
CA GLU A 226 -3.46 -7.47 12.39
C GLU A 226 -4.90 -7.49 12.90
N PHE A 227 -5.13 -6.85 14.05
CA PHE A 227 -6.47 -6.46 14.45
C PHE A 227 -6.91 -5.26 13.62
N ILE A 228 -8.14 -5.32 13.12
CA ILE A 228 -8.77 -4.26 12.35
C ILE A 228 -10.09 -3.85 13.01
N ASP A 229 -10.57 -2.66 12.74
CA ASP A 229 -11.91 -2.29 13.15
C ASP A 229 -12.95 -3.25 12.56
N THR A 230 -13.99 -3.56 13.36
CA THR A 230 -15.02 -4.48 12.88
C THR A 230 -15.76 -3.87 11.68
N LYS A 231 -15.98 -4.71 10.65
CA LYS A 231 -16.82 -4.35 9.49
C LYS A 231 -18.27 -4.83 9.66
N ALA A 232 -18.56 -5.55 10.73
CA ALA A 232 -19.90 -6.05 11.01
C ALA A 232 -20.77 -4.93 11.55
N ASN A 233 -22.07 -4.94 11.17
CA ASN A 233 -23.05 -4.11 11.86
C ASN A 233 -23.18 -4.62 13.30
N MET A 234 -22.92 -3.75 14.26
CA MET A 234 -22.94 -4.07 15.69
C MET A 234 -24.22 -3.58 16.39
N ASP A 235 -25.18 -3.02 15.66
CA ASP A 235 -26.44 -2.52 16.22
C ASP A 235 -27.24 -3.67 16.83
N GLY A 236 -27.57 -3.55 18.12
CA GLY A 236 -28.33 -4.56 18.86
C GLY A 236 -27.57 -5.86 19.17
N VAL A 237 -26.28 -5.95 18.87
CA VAL A 237 -25.47 -7.14 19.15
C VAL A 237 -25.05 -7.18 20.62
N SER A 238 -25.39 -8.28 21.32
CA SER A 238 -24.87 -8.51 22.68
C SER A 238 -23.40 -8.85 22.66
N LEU A 239 -22.59 -8.09 23.39
CA LEU A 239 -21.15 -8.27 23.50
C LEU A 239 -20.76 -9.25 24.62
N SER A 240 -21.70 -9.76 25.43
CA SER A 240 -21.43 -10.66 26.57
C SER A 240 -20.75 -11.97 26.16
N ASN A 241 -21.02 -12.44 24.94
CA ASN A 241 -20.43 -13.67 24.39
C ASN A 241 -19.10 -13.46 23.66
N TYR A 242 -18.68 -12.21 23.48
CA TYR A 242 -17.39 -11.92 22.86
C TYR A 242 -16.26 -12.31 23.80
N LYS A 243 -15.16 -12.81 23.23
CA LYS A 243 -13.95 -13.16 23.97
C LYS A 243 -13.10 -11.92 24.17
N MET A 244 -12.57 -11.75 25.38
CA MET A 244 -11.61 -10.71 25.70
C MET A 244 -10.21 -11.12 25.22
N ILE A 245 -9.44 -10.14 24.81
CA ILE A 245 -8.03 -10.30 24.46
C ILE A 245 -7.24 -9.25 25.25
N HIS A 246 -6.38 -9.74 26.12
CA HIS A 246 -5.46 -8.90 26.89
C HIS A 246 -4.19 -8.56 26.09
N PRO A 247 -3.41 -7.57 26.53
CA PRO A 247 -2.09 -7.28 25.97
C PRO A 247 -1.21 -8.53 25.87
N ASN A 248 -0.57 -8.71 24.71
CA ASN A 248 0.29 -9.85 24.36
C ASN A 248 -0.44 -11.19 24.16
N GLU A 249 -1.76 -11.25 24.19
CA GLU A 249 -2.49 -12.42 23.76
C GLU A 249 -2.66 -12.46 22.24
N ILE A 250 -2.79 -13.68 21.71
CA ILE A 250 -2.91 -13.94 20.28
C ILE A 250 -4.31 -14.51 20.02
N ALA A 251 -4.95 -14.06 18.96
CA ALA A 251 -6.21 -14.62 18.50
C ALA A 251 -6.14 -15.05 17.03
N TYR A 252 -6.84 -16.15 16.70
CA TYR A 252 -6.98 -16.57 15.31
C TYR A 252 -8.38 -17.10 15.02
N ILE A 253 -8.71 -17.17 13.73
CA ILE A 253 -9.92 -17.79 13.23
C ILE A 253 -9.53 -19.10 12.57
N SER A 254 -10.10 -20.21 13.03
CA SER A 254 -9.75 -21.56 12.57
C SER A 254 -10.13 -21.82 11.10
N ASP A 255 -11.17 -21.16 10.57
CA ASP A 255 -11.59 -21.32 9.17
C ASP A 255 -10.52 -20.77 8.20
N THR A 256 -9.95 -21.62 7.36
CA THR A 256 -8.94 -21.31 6.35
C THR A 256 -9.49 -21.37 4.93
N SER A 257 -10.58 -22.09 4.67
CA SER A 257 -11.07 -22.42 3.33
C SER A 257 -11.55 -21.21 2.51
N ARG A 258 -11.99 -20.12 3.17
CA ARG A 258 -12.55 -18.93 2.52
C ARG A 258 -11.59 -17.75 2.44
N ARG A 259 -10.33 -17.95 2.85
CA ARG A 259 -9.35 -16.87 3.03
C ARG A 259 -8.13 -16.99 2.13
N GLY A 260 -8.22 -17.84 1.12
CA GLY A 260 -7.09 -18.23 0.30
C GLY A 260 -6.09 -19.03 1.12
N ASP A 261 -4.80 -18.89 0.83
CA ASP A 261 -3.73 -19.61 1.52
C ASP A 261 -3.26 -18.93 2.82
N LYS A 262 -4.11 -18.10 3.47
CA LYS A 262 -3.73 -17.31 4.64
C LYS A 262 -4.67 -17.56 5.81
N ILE A 263 -4.10 -17.82 6.99
CA ILE A 263 -4.87 -17.85 8.24
C ILE A 263 -5.04 -16.45 8.82
N SER A 264 -6.25 -16.11 9.29
CA SER A 264 -6.48 -14.88 10.05
C SER A 264 -6.00 -15.06 11.48
N LEU A 265 -4.97 -14.32 11.86
CA LEU A 265 -4.33 -14.37 13.16
C LEU A 265 -3.76 -13.00 13.51
N ALA A 266 -3.86 -12.56 14.76
CA ALA A 266 -3.30 -11.30 15.22
C ALA A 266 -2.87 -11.40 16.69
N MET A 267 -1.86 -10.61 17.08
CA MET A 267 -1.40 -10.43 18.46
C MET A 267 -1.78 -9.04 18.93
N ASN A 268 -2.29 -8.94 20.16
CA ASN A 268 -2.55 -7.65 20.78
C ASN A 268 -1.24 -7.02 21.29
N SER A 269 -0.67 -6.14 20.48
CA SER A 269 0.56 -5.40 20.83
C SER A 269 0.28 -4.04 21.49
N SER A 270 -0.98 -3.74 21.83
CA SER A 270 -1.37 -2.53 22.56
C SER A 270 -1.50 -2.80 24.06
N ASP A 271 -1.64 -1.73 24.85
CA ASP A 271 -1.93 -1.82 26.28
C ASP A 271 -3.45 -1.89 26.56
N GLU A 272 -4.29 -1.87 25.53
CA GLU A 272 -5.76 -1.92 25.63
C GLU A 272 -6.27 -3.35 25.54
N MET A 273 -7.44 -3.60 26.13
CA MET A 273 -8.18 -4.85 25.96
C MET A 273 -9.10 -4.75 24.73
N TYR A 274 -9.14 -5.82 23.93
CA TYR A 274 -10.01 -5.94 22.78
C TYR A 274 -11.07 -7.02 22.98
N LEU A 275 -12.11 -6.96 22.14
CA LEU A 275 -13.12 -7.99 22.01
C LEU A 275 -13.07 -8.61 20.62
N VAL A 276 -13.12 -9.92 20.55
CA VAL A 276 -13.27 -10.67 19.29
C VAL A 276 -14.48 -11.59 19.34
N SER A 277 -14.96 -11.96 18.17
CA SER A 277 -16.08 -12.89 18.04
C SER A 277 -15.83 -14.18 18.82
N SER A 278 -16.89 -14.77 19.36
CA SER A 278 -16.86 -16.03 20.12
C SER A 278 -16.31 -17.24 19.32
N ILE A 279 -16.30 -17.16 17.98
CA ILE A 279 -15.74 -18.20 17.11
C ILE A 279 -14.21 -18.16 17.04
N SER A 280 -13.58 -17.06 17.50
CA SER A 280 -12.13 -16.94 17.50
C SER A 280 -11.54 -17.76 18.64
N THR A 281 -10.38 -18.36 18.40
CA THR A 281 -9.56 -18.96 19.45
C THR A 281 -8.58 -17.89 19.97
N VAL A 282 -8.58 -17.66 21.27
CA VAL A 282 -7.67 -16.74 21.96
C VAL A 282 -6.74 -17.57 22.84
N PHE A 283 -5.45 -17.23 22.84
CA PHE A 283 -4.47 -17.93 23.64
C PHE A 283 -3.31 -17.03 24.05
N ARG A 284 -2.61 -17.45 25.08
CA ARG A 284 -1.39 -16.81 25.59
C ARG A 284 -0.24 -17.79 25.68
N THR A 285 0.97 -17.26 25.71
CA THR A 285 2.19 -18.06 25.89
C THR A 285 2.63 -18.03 27.35
N ASN A 286 3.33 -19.09 27.77
CA ASN A 286 4.13 -19.04 29.00
C ASN A 286 5.42 -18.24 28.73
N LYS A 287 5.43 -16.96 29.15
CA LYS A 287 6.51 -16.00 28.89
C LYS A 287 7.86 -16.38 29.49
N GLU A 288 7.91 -17.31 30.44
CA GLU A 288 9.17 -17.81 30.99
C GLU A 288 9.95 -18.68 29.98
N HIS A 289 9.25 -19.26 29.00
CA HIS A 289 9.82 -20.17 28.02
C HIS A 289 9.64 -19.70 26.58
N LEU A 290 8.52 -19.03 26.29
CA LEU A 290 8.16 -18.63 24.92
C LEU A 290 7.55 -17.22 24.92
N LEU A 291 8.28 -16.26 24.35
CA LEU A 291 7.78 -14.88 24.20
C LEU A 291 6.69 -14.83 23.10
N PRO A 292 5.56 -14.13 23.36
CA PRO A 292 4.47 -14.02 22.37
C PRO A 292 4.94 -13.32 21.09
N GLU A 293 5.80 -12.32 21.18
CA GLU A 293 6.36 -11.58 20.05
C GLU A 293 7.25 -12.49 19.17
N TYR A 294 8.05 -13.36 19.82
CA TYR A 294 8.88 -14.34 19.12
C TYR A 294 8.01 -15.38 18.39
N LEU A 295 6.98 -15.91 19.05
CA LEU A 295 6.03 -16.83 18.43
C LEU A 295 5.28 -16.17 17.27
N PHE A 296 4.82 -14.94 17.44
CA PHE A 296 4.09 -14.20 16.45
C PHE A 296 4.90 -13.94 15.17
N LEU A 297 6.22 -13.81 15.28
CA LEU A 297 7.11 -13.72 14.14
C LEU A 297 7.01 -14.95 13.23
N PHE A 298 6.96 -16.17 13.80
CA PHE A 298 6.75 -17.40 13.02
C PHE A 298 5.38 -17.39 12.32
N TYR A 299 4.34 -16.94 13.01
CA TYR A 299 2.99 -16.88 12.48
C TYR A 299 2.83 -15.83 11.36
N SER A 300 3.70 -14.82 11.33
CA SER A 300 3.68 -13.77 10.32
C SER A 300 4.29 -14.19 8.98
N ARG A 301 4.96 -15.35 8.94
CA ARG A 301 5.63 -15.86 7.74
C ARG A 301 4.66 -16.60 6.81
N THR A 302 4.94 -16.54 5.51
CA THR A 302 4.16 -17.26 4.48
C THR A 302 4.25 -18.79 4.64
N GLU A 303 5.35 -19.29 5.22
CA GLU A 303 5.51 -20.73 5.55
C GLU A 303 4.47 -21.20 6.55
N PHE A 304 4.14 -20.37 7.54
CA PHE A 304 3.10 -20.69 8.49
C PHE A 304 1.70 -20.69 7.86
N ASP A 305 1.42 -19.75 6.97
CA ASP A 305 0.17 -19.75 6.23
C ASP A 305 -0.02 -21.06 5.43
N ARG A 306 1.03 -21.50 4.71
CA ARG A 306 1.02 -22.79 3.98
C ARG A 306 0.88 -23.97 4.92
N TYR A 307 1.59 -23.96 6.05
CA TYR A 307 1.47 -25.03 7.07
C TYR A 307 0.04 -25.12 7.62
N ALA A 308 -0.54 -23.99 8.03
CA ALA A 308 -1.90 -23.93 8.53
C ALA A 308 -2.92 -24.44 7.48
N ARG A 309 -2.75 -24.02 6.22
CA ARG A 309 -3.60 -24.48 5.12
C ARG A 309 -3.46 -26.00 4.87
N PHE A 310 -2.25 -26.52 4.88
CA PHE A 310 -1.98 -27.95 4.68
C PHE A 310 -2.54 -28.83 5.81
N ASN A 311 -2.51 -28.34 7.04
CA ASN A 311 -3.04 -29.03 8.23
C ASN A 311 -4.49 -28.62 8.57
N SER A 312 -5.25 -28.11 7.61
CA SER A 312 -6.67 -27.80 7.78
C SER A 312 -7.53 -28.91 7.22
N TRP A 313 -8.55 -29.33 7.98
CA TRP A 313 -9.40 -30.48 7.66
C TRP A 313 -10.88 -30.10 7.75
N GLY A 314 -11.73 -30.81 7.00
CA GLY A 314 -13.18 -30.65 7.02
C GLY A 314 -13.81 -30.76 5.63
N SER A 315 -15.04 -31.22 5.54
CA SER A 315 -15.75 -31.48 4.27
C SER A 315 -16.42 -30.22 3.70
N ALA A 316 -16.98 -29.35 4.56
CA ALA A 316 -17.68 -28.14 4.15
C ALA A 316 -16.89 -26.85 4.45
N ARG A 317 -16.11 -26.89 5.51
CA ARG A 317 -15.20 -25.81 5.91
C ARG A 317 -13.93 -26.44 6.46
N GLU A 318 -12.82 -26.19 5.84
CA GLU A 318 -11.53 -26.63 6.32
C GLU A 318 -11.08 -25.71 7.44
N THR A 319 -10.74 -26.30 8.57
CA THR A 319 -10.35 -25.58 9.80
C THR A 319 -9.01 -26.06 10.30
N PHE A 320 -8.20 -25.12 10.72
CA PHE A 320 -6.97 -25.32 11.48
C PHE A 320 -7.33 -25.22 12.97
N ASN A 321 -7.50 -26.36 13.62
CA ASN A 321 -8.02 -26.41 14.98
C ASN A 321 -6.94 -26.15 16.05
N TRP A 322 -7.35 -26.08 17.32
CA TRP A 322 -6.45 -25.81 18.43
C TRP A 322 -5.38 -26.90 18.62
N ASN A 323 -5.69 -28.16 18.40
CA ASN A 323 -4.71 -29.24 18.51
C ASN A 323 -3.65 -29.13 17.42
N ASP A 324 -4.05 -28.78 16.18
CA ASP A 324 -3.11 -28.54 15.08
C ASP A 324 -2.20 -27.35 15.39
N MET A 325 -2.74 -26.29 16.04
CA MET A 325 -1.96 -25.16 16.54
C MET A 325 -0.94 -25.60 17.59
N CYS A 326 -1.32 -26.45 18.53
CA CYS A 326 -0.43 -26.97 19.56
C CYS A 326 0.68 -27.89 19.00
N ASP A 327 0.43 -28.51 17.86
CA ASP A 327 1.37 -29.43 17.20
C ASP A 327 2.39 -28.70 16.30
N VAL A 328 2.27 -27.39 16.10
CA VAL A 328 3.26 -26.56 15.40
C VAL A 328 4.62 -26.71 16.07
N LYS A 329 5.66 -26.91 15.25
CA LYS A 329 7.04 -27.06 15.74
C LYS A 329 7.88 -25.86 15.33
N ILE A 330 8.46 -25.21 16.32
CA ILE A 330 9.42 -24.13 16.13
C ILE A 330 10.68 -24.35 16.99
N PRO A 331 11.83 -23.77 16.65
CA PRO A 331 12.97 -23.75 17.57
C PRO A 331 12.63 -22.88 18.78
N ILE A 332 12.99 -23.37 19.98
CA ILE A 332 12.82 -22.66 21.25
C ILE A 332 14.22 -22.36 21.83
N PRO A 333 14.89 -21.30 21.38
CA PRO A 333 16.16 -20.91 21.93
C PRO A 333 15.99 -20.25 23.31
N ASP A 334 17.12 -19.94 23.94
CA ASP A 334 17.14 -19.17 25.18
C ASP A 334 16.32 -17.87 25.06
N ILE A 335 15.71 -17.45 26.18
CA ILE A 335 14.84 -16.27 26.26
C ILE A 335 15.54 -14.98 25.81
N THR A 336 16.85 -14.87 26.02
CA THR A 336 17.65 -13.73 25.57
C THR A 336 17.72 -13.66 24.04
N ILE A 337 17.85 -14.79 23.38
CA ILE A 337 17.84 -14.88 21.90
C ILE A 337 16.45 -14.56 21.39
N GLN A 338 15.40 -15.14 21.99
CA GLN A 338 14.01 -14.82 21.62
C GLN A 338 13.73 -13.32 21.72
N LYS A 339 14.20 -12.67 22.81
CA LYS A 339 14.03 -11.23 23.04
C LYS A 339 14.70 -10.40 21.96
N SER A 340 15.95 -10.73 21.60
CA SER A 340 16.69 -10.01 20.54
C SER A 340 15.96 -10.08 19.20
N ILE A 341 15.37 -11.23 18.85
CA ILE A 341 14.61 -11.42 17.61
C ILE A 341 13.28 -10.63 17.68
N ALA A 342 12.59 -10.70 18.81
CA ALA A 342 11.35 -9.96 19.04
C ALA A 342 11.56 -8.44 18.93
N GLU A 343 12.68 -7.92 19.45
CA GLU A 343 13.07 -6.51 19.33
C GLU A 343 13.29 -6.10 17.86
N MET A 344 13.98 -6.93 17.06
CA MET A 344 14.13 -6.68 15.63
C MET A 344 12.77 -6.61 14.91
N TYR A 345 11.85 -7.50 15.24
CA TYR A 345 10.51 -7.50 14.68
C TYR A 345 9.69 -6.27 15.11
N THR A 346 9.85 -5.83 16.36
CA THR A 346 9.24 -4.59 16.84
C THR A 346 9.72 -3.38 16.05
N VAL A 347 11.03 -3.32 15.75
CA VAL A 347 11.61 -2.26 14.90
C VAL A 347 11.05 -2.34 13.48
N TYR A 348 10.94 -3.54 12.91
CA TYR A 348 10.33 -3.76 11.60
C TYR A 348 8.90 -3.21 11.54
N ASN A 349 8.05 -3.57 12.50
CA ASN A 349 6.66 -3.10 12.54
C ASN A 349 6.55 -1.58 12.71
N LYS A 350 7.39 -0.96 13.56
CA LYS A 350 7.45 0.51 13.69
C LYS A 350 7.84 1.18 12.38
N ARG A 351 8.86 0.67 11.69
CA ARG A 351 9.29 1.21 10.39
C ARG A 351 8.24 1.02 9.31
N LYS A 352 7.54 -0.13 9.29
CA LYS A 352 6.42 -0.37 8.39
C LYS A 352 5.32 0.68 8.57
N LYS A 353 4.93 0.96 9.82
CA LYS A 353 3.94 1.99 10.14
C LYS A 353 4.39 3.39 9.68
N ILE A 354 5.65 3.74 9.91
CA ILE A 354 6.22 5.02 9.44
C ILE A 354 6.17 5.08 7.91
N ASN A 355 6.55 4.01 7.22
CA ASN A 355 6.52 3.96 5.75
C ASN A 355 5.09 4.16 5.20
N GLU A 356 4.09 3.54 5.81
CA GLU A 356 2.68 3.74 5.45
C GLU A 356 2.22 5.18 5.69
N GLN A 357 2.63 5.80 6.79
CA GLN A 357 2.36 7.20 7.07
C GLN A 357 3.04 8.13 6.05
N LEU A 358 4.30 7.87 5.69
CA LEU A 358 5.01 8.64 4.65
C LEU A 358 4.31 8.53 3.30
N LYS A 359 3.89 7.33 2.89
CA LYS A 359 3.12 7.13 1.65
C LYS A 359 1.82 7.95 1.65
N ALA A 360 1.09 7.94 2.77
CA ALA A 360 -0.13 8.72 2.92
C ALA A 360 0.14 10.25 2.89
N GLN A 361 1.21 10.70 3.54
CA GLN A 361 1.60 12.11 3.53
C GLN A 361 1.98 12.58 2.12
N ILE A 362 2.79 11.81 1.38
CA ILE A 362 3.19 12.13 0.00
C ILE A 362 1.95 12.25 -0.91
N LYS A 363 0.98 11.35 -0.77
CA LYS A 363 -0.28 11.43 -1.54
C LYS A 363 -1.05 12.73 -1.27
N ASN A 364 -0.99 13.24 -0.06
CA ASN A 364 -1.76 14.41 0.38
C ASN A 364 -0.98 15.72 0.30
N ILE A 365 0.35 15.70 0.11
CA ILE A 365 1.16 16.91 0.15
C ILE A 365 1.11 17.72 -1.14
N CYS A 366 0.93 17.06 -2.31
CA CYS A 366 0.95 17.75 -3.60
C CYS A 366 -0.02 18.93 -3.70
N PRO A 367 -1.29 18.84 -3.25
CA PRO A 367 -2.19 20.00 -3.25
C PRO A 367 -1.64 21.18 -2.44
N ILE A 368 -0.97 20.93 -1.31
CA ILE A 368 -0.40 21.95 -0.44
C ILE A 368 0.83 22.58 -1.12
N LEU A 369 1.72 21.76 -1.67
CA LEU A 369 2.90 22.25 -2.40
C LEU A 369 2.50 23.09 -3.62
N ILE A 370 1.51 22.63 -4.38
CA ILE A 370 1.02 23.38 -5.54
C ILE A 370 0.39 24.69 -5.11
N LYS A 371 -0.46 24.70 -4.07
CA LYS A 371 -1.03 25.94 -3.56
C LYS A 371 0.06 26.90 -3.10
N GLY A 372 1.03 26.45 -2.30
CA GLY A 372 2.15 27.26 -1.85
C GLY A 372 2.95 27.83 -3.00
N SER A 373 3.24 27.05 -4.05
CA SER A 373 3.99 27.53 -5.22
C SER A 373 3.26 28.58 -6.05
N LEU A 374 1.93 28.58 -6.02
CA LEU A 374 1.12 29.61 -6.70
C LEU A 374 0.93 30.88 -5.86
N GLU A 375 1.07 30.78 -4.54
CA GLU A 375 0.96 31.93 -3.60
C GLU A 375 2.31 32.59 -3.30
N GLU A 376 3.43 31.99 -3.69
CA GLU A 376 4.80 32.50 -3.41
C GLU A 376 5.25 33.60 -4.40
N ASN A 377 4.37 34.16 -5.17
CA ASN A 377 4.68 35.23 -6.17
C ASN A 377 4.79 36.59 -5.55
#